data_75c64a1be49b8335142b544e50d22bd8
#
_entry.id   75c64a1be49b8335142b544e50d22bd8
#
_cell.length_a   1.000
_cell.length_b   1.000
_cell.length_c   1.000
_cell.angle_alpha   90.00
_cell.angle_beta   90.00
_cell.angle_gamma   90.00
#
_symmetry.space_group_name_H-M   'P 1'
#
loop_
_entity.id
_entity.type
_entity.pdbx_description
1 polymer ?
#
loop_
_entity_poly.entity_id
_entity_poly.type
_entity_poly.pdbx_seq_one_letter_code
_entity_poly.pdbx_strand_id
1 'polypeptide(L)'
;MKSKMILFFVSFVMLFSACRNEDEPTLPAYGSRTVLIYMMAQNSLSPFARLDMEEMIKGMKQVDATSNNLLVYIDDYSAPRLVRLGKNSKGQVVEEVVANYPEQNSTDVAVKKKVIPPAFNTYKAESYGMGFWSHGEGWIPSPAKTRWFGQDGNDYMNIDDLHEALQVAPKLDFLLFDACFMESVEVAYALRDCGDYMISSPTEIPGVGAPYEDVVPAMFTAGNPTMKIVSAYYTYYENRYNDGVGLTNENWTGGVSVGVAKMSELENLAAATAKILPKYVTGKTDFDLSGVMCYDRRYLALYHDLDQYIYKLTAGNSDYDAWKAAFDKVMVYWKSTPRNYSAYVGMFTMDSKAKGLSTYIPMTNRESTNTSYRDTGWYKASGWADTGWYK
;
A
#
# COMPACT_ATOMS: atom_id res chain seq x y z
N MET A 1 -55.19 -26.25 59.69
CA MET A 1 -54.88 -26.91 58.40
C MET A 1 -54.39 -25.88 57.47
N LYS A 2 -53.05 -25.89 57.14
CA LYS A 2 -52.41 -24.93 56.21
C LYS A 2 -52.22 -25.65 54.88
N SER A 3 -52.98 -25.20 53.86
CA SER A 3 -52.81 -25.68 52.48
C SER A 3 -51.56 -25.06 51.85
N LYS A 4 -50.63 -25.89 51.36
CA LYS A 4 -49.49 -25.47 50.60
C LYS A 4 -49.84 -25.50 49.07
N MET A 5 -49.90 -24.35 48.48
CA MET A 5 -50.08 -24.20 47.03
C MET A 5 -48.71 -24.34 46.36
N ILE A 6 -48.53 -25.38 45.56
CA ILE A 6 -47.33 -25.63 44.77
C ILE A 6 -47.52 -24.92 43.41
N LEU A 7 -46.69 -23.90 43.14
CA LEU A 7 -46.66 -23.21 41.87
C LEU A 7 -45.74 -24.00 40.93
N PHE A 8 -46.30 -24.58 39.88
CA PHE A 8 -45.52 -25.15 38.78
C PHE A 8 -45.08 -24.03 37.82
N PHE A 9 -43.77 -23.74 37.77
CA PHE A 9 -43.18 -22.89 36.71
C PHE A 9 -42.94 -23.76 35.51
N VAL A 10 -43.72 -23.57 34.43
CA VAL A 10 -43.46 -24.14 33.12
C VAL A 10 -42.55 -23.19 32.41
N SER A 11 -41.25 -23.54 32.34
CA SER A 11 -40.28 -22.83 31.49
C SER A 11 -40.57 -23.16 30.03
N PHE A 12 -41.13 -22.18 29.33
CA PHE A 12 -41.30 -22.23 27.89
C PHE A 12 -39.94 -21.88 27.22
N VAL A 13 -39.19 -22.91 26.86
CA VAL A 13 -37.98 -22.74 26.04
C VAL A 13 -38.46 -22.44 24.61
N MET A 14 -38.45 -21.15 24.22
CA MET A 14 -38.58 -20.78 22.83
C MET A 14 -37.28 -21.16 22.08
N LEU A 15 -37.35 -22.25 21.35
CA LEU A 15 -36.36 -22.54 20.29
C LEU A 15 -36.56 -21.52 19.18
N PHE A 16 -35.76 -20.47 19.18
CA PHE A 16 -35.58 -19.65 17.99
C PHE A 16 -34.84 -20.49 16.95
N SER A 17 -35.57 -21.18 16.08
CA SER A 17 -35.03 -21.60 14.79
C SER A 17 -34.79 -20.33 14.00
N ALA A 18 -33.58 -19.78 14.08
CA ALA A 18 -33.13 -18.78 13.13
C ALA A 18 -33.10 -19.48 11.77
N CYS A 19 -34.07 -19.17 10.89
CA CYS A 19 -33.96 -19.44 9.47
C CYS A 19 -32.74 -18.64 8.98
N ARG A 20 -31.60 -19.30 8.87
CA ARG A 20 -30.43 -18.72 8.21
C ARG A 20 -30.79 -18.57 6.73
N ASN A 21 -30.77 -17.36 6.21
CA ASN A 21 -30.90 -17.14 4.78
C ASN A 21 -29.79 -17.93 4.10
N GLU A 22 -30.13 -18.78 3.13
CA GLU A 22 -29.17 -19.60 2.38
C GLU A 22 -28.13 -18.76 1.62
N ASP A 23 -28.35 -17.45 1.51
CA ASP A 23 -27.47 -16.49 0.82
C ASP A 23 -26.47 -15.79 1.75
N GLU A 24 -26.53 -15.98 3.08
CA GLU A 24 -25.57 -15.38 3.99
C GLU A 24 -24.24 -16.17 4.00
N PRO A 25 -23.06 -15.48 3.90
CA PRO A 25 -21.77 -16.13 4.01
C PRO A 25 -21.56 -16.71 5.41
N THR A 26 -20.97 -17.89 5.49
CA THR A 26 -20.58 -18.49 6.77
C THR A 26 -19.32 -17.82 7.29
N LEU A 27 -19.38 -17.25 8.51
CA LEU A 27 -18.23 -16.65 9.17
C LEU A 27 -17.33 -17.73 9.77
N PRO A 28 -16.02 -17.72 9.50
CA PRO A 28 -15.09 -18.57 10.23
C PRO A 28 -14.96 -18.09 11.68
N ALA A 29 -14.90 -19.01 12.63
CA ALA A 29 -14.70 -18.68 14.04
C ALA A 29 -13.30 -18.05 14.30
N TYR A 30 -12.30 -18.50 13.54
CA TYR A 30 -10.93 -17.98 13.53
C TYR A 30 -10.33 -18.31 12.16
N GLY A 31 -9.85 -17.31 11.43
CA GLY A 31 -9.37 -17.48 10.07
C GLY A 31 -7.88 -17.78 9.99
N SER A 32 -7.43 -18.28 8.84
CA SER A 32 -6.01 -18.38 8.53
C SER A 32 -5.44 -16.98 8.19
N ARG A 33 -6.18 -16.21 7.36
CA ARG A 33 -5.80 -14.83 7.06
C ARG A 33 -7.02 -13.93 6.89
N THR A 34 -6.88 -12.69 7.40
CA THR A 34 -7.81 -11.60 7.12
C THR A 34 -7.05 -10.48 6.40
N VAL A 35 -7.58 -10.06 5.27
CA VAL A 35 -7.06 -8.93 4.49
C VAL A 35 -8.12 -7.84 4.44
N LEU A 36 -7.70 -6.60 4.71
CA LEU A 36 -8.52 -5.40 4.55
C LEU A 36 -7.99 -4.56 3.38
N ILE A 37 -8.80 -4.36 2.36
CA ILE A 37 -8.54 -3.34 1.33
C ILE A 37 -9.28 -2.07 1.74
N TYR A 38 -8.54 -0.98 1.90
CA TYR A 38 -9.07 0.33 2.28
C TYR A 38 -9.08 1.26 1.06
N MET A 39 -10.26 1.49 0.49
CA MET A 39 -10.44 2.25 -0.74
C MET A 39 -10.95 3.67 -0.44
N MET A 40 -10.08 4.66 -0.64
CA MET A 40 -10.43 6.08 -0.62
C MET A 40 -10.77 6.48 -2.06
N ALA A 41 -12.03 6.32 -2.46
CA ALA A 41 -12.46 6.35 -3.84
C ALA A 41 -13.39 7.53 -4.20
N GLN A 42 -13.60 8.49 -3.29
CA GLN A 42 -14.36 9.71 -3.58
C GLN A 42 -13.49 10.72 -4.35
N ASN A 43 -13.02 10.30 -5.53
CA ASN A 43 -12.14 11.06 -6.42
C ASN A 43 -12.30 10.61 -7.88
N SER A 44 -11.43 11.06 -8.78
CA SER A 44 -11.49 10.73 -10.21
C SER A 44 -11.30 9.25 -10.54
N LEU A 45 -10.79 8.43 -9.61
CA LEU A 45 -10.63 6.97 -9.79
C LEU A 45 -11.90 6.19 -9.42
N SER A 46 -12.96 6.82 -8.91
CA SER A 46 -14.20 6.14 -8.49
C SER A 46 -14.78 5.14 -9.53
N PRO A 47 -14.73 5.40 -10.85
CA PRO A 47 -15.19 4.40 -11.83
C PRO A 47 -14.37 3.09 -11.80
N PHE A 48 -13.09 3.15 -11.45
CA PHE A 48 -12.23 1.97 -11.35
C PHE A 48 -12.47 1.18 -10.06
N ALA A 49 -12.84 1.85 -8.96
CA ALA A 49 -13.15 1.19 -7.70
C ALA A 49 -14.24 0.09 -7.87
N ARG A 50 -15.26 0.34 -8.69
CA ARG A 50 -16.29 -0.66 -9.00
C ARG A 50 -15.73 -1.84 -9.81
N LEU A 51 -14.86 -1.57 -10.78
CA LEU A 51 -14.21 -2.62 -11.57
C LEU A 51 -13.32 -3.49 -10.70
N ASP A 52 -12.56 -2.89 -9.80
CA ASP A 52 -11.69 -3.60 -8.88
C ASP A 52 -12.49 -4.46 -7.88
N MET A 53 -13.66 -3.98 -7.43
CA MET A 53 -14.60 -4.80 -6.65
C MET A 53 -15.07 -6.03 -7.44
N GLU A 54 -15.40 -5.88 -8.72
CA GLU A 54 -15.78 -7.00 -9.59
C GLU A 54 -14.62 -8.00 -9.76
N GLU A 55 -13.38 -7.51 -9.89
CA GLU A 55 -12.17 -8.35 -9.93
C GLU A 55 -11.90 -9.07 -8.60
N MET A 56 -12.05 -8.37 -7.46
CA MET A 56 -11.94 -9.00 -6.12
C MET A 56 -12.96 -10.13 -5.96
N ILE A 57 -14.19 -9.94 -6.41
CA ILE A 57 -15.23 -10.99 -6.43
C ILE A 57 -14.80 -12.19 -7.28
N LYS A 58 -14.22 -11.96 -8.46
CA LYS A 58 -13.68 -13.02 -9.31
C LYS A 58 -12.50 -13.75 -8.64
N GLY A 59 -11.56 -13.01 -8.05
CA GLY A 59 -10.43 -13.58 -7.32
C GLY A 59 -10.86 -14.45 -6.14
N MET A 60 -11.86 -14.01 -5.39
CA MET A 60 -12.41 -14.76 -4.24
C MET A 60 -13.04 -16.11 -4.62
N LYS A 61 -13.40 -16.35 -5.88
CA LYS A 61 -13.85 -17.68 -6.33
C LYS A 61 -12.77 -18.74 -6.14
N GLN A 62 -11.50 -18.35 -6.20
CA GLN A 62 -10.33 -19.22 -6.06
C GLN A 62 -9.85 -19.36 -4.62
N VAL A 63 -10.38 -18.55 -3.69
CA VAL A 63 -9.97 -18.53 -2.27
C VAL A 63 -10.86 -19.46 -1.46
N ASP A 64 -10.28 -20.17 -0.48
CA ASP A 64 -11.04 -20.85 0.55
C ASP A 64 -11.59 -19.82 1.56
N ALA A 65 -12.83 -19.39 1.36
CA ALA A 65 -13.50 -18.41 2.19
C ALA A 65 -14.00 -18.98 3.53
N THR A 66 -13.79 -20.29 3.81
CA THR A 66 -14.10 -20.88 5.12
C THR A 66 -13.02 -20.58 6.15
N SER A 67 -11.79 -20.30 5.68
CA SER A 67 -10.63 -20.01 6.52
C SER A 67 -10.00 -18.63 6.23
N ASN A 68 -10.50 -17.89 5.26
CA ASN A 68 -9.96 -16.62 4.85
C ASN A 68 -11.03 -15.53 4.70
N ASN A 69 -10.68 -14.30 5.07
CA ASN A 69 -11.58 -13.15 4.98
C ASN A 69 -10.97 -12.04 4.13
N LEU A 70 -11.67 -11.65 3.07
CA LEU A 70 -11.41 -10.42 2.36
C LEU A 70 -12.45 -9.38 2.77
N LEU A 71 -11.98 -8.32 3.39
CA LEU A 71 -12.77 -7.16 3.77
C LEU A 71 -12.41 -5.99 2.86
N VAL A 72 -13.40 -5.21 2.47
CA VAL A 72 -13.19 -3.98 1.71
C VAL A 72 -13.95 -2.86 2.39
N TYR A 73 -13.22 -1.87 2.89
CA TYR A 73 -13.81 -0.57 3.17
C TYR A 73 -13.76 0.26 1.89
N ILE A 74 -14.90 0.76 1.47
CA ILE A 74 -15.00 1.59 0.28
C ILE A 74 -15.76 2.87 0.60
N ASP A 75 -15.12 3.98 0.29
CA ASP A 75 -15.67 5.32 0.35
C ASP A 75 -15.61 5.91 -1.06
N ASP A 76 -16.73 5.79 -1.75
CA ASP A 76 -16.95 6.31 -3.10
C ASP A 76 -18.06 7.38 -3.05
N TYR A 77 -18.60 7.80 -4.19
CA TYR A 77 -19.73 8.76 -4.20
C TYR A 77 -21.05 8.18 -3.68
N SER A 78 -21.03 6.96 -3.12
CA SER A 78 -22.11 6.36 -2.33
C SER A 78 -21.77 6.43 -0.85
N ALA A 79 -22.69 6.02 0.03
CA ALA A 79 -22.39 5.98 1.45
C ALA A 79 -21.21 5.05 1.77
N PRO A 80 -20.25 5.48 2.60
CA PRO A 80 -19.11 4.68 3.00
C PRO A 80 -19.54 3.38 3.69
N ARG A 81 -18.90 2.26 3.36
CA ARG A 81 -19.27 0.95 3.87
C ARG A 81 -18.09 -0.01 4.01
N LEU A 82 -18.18 -0.91 4.95
CA LEU A 82 -17.30 -2.06 5.10
C LEU A 82 -18.06 -3.28 4.59
N VAL A 83 -17.51 -3.98 3.62
CA VAL A 83 -18.08 -5.21 3.07
C VAL A 83 -17.13 -6.37 3.27
N ARG A 84 -17.68 -7.59 3.37
CA ARG A 84 -16.94 -8.85 3.32
C ARG A 84 -17.28 -9.56 2.02
N LEU A 85 -16.26 -10.01 1.30
CA LEU A 85 -16.43 -10.90 0.16
C LEU A 85 -16.29 -12.35 0.65
N GLY A 86 -17.43 -13.03 0.82
CA GLY A 86 -17.50 -14.40 1.33
C GLY A 86 -18.18 -15.33 0.35
N LYS A 87 -18.28 -16.63 0.70
CA LYS A 87 -19.04 -17.61 -0.09
C LYS A 87 -20.29 -18.03 0.68
N ASN A 88 -21.42 -18.06 -0.03
CA ASN A 88 -22.67 -18.62 0.52
C ASN A 88 -22.62 -20.16 0.53
N SER A 89 -23.69 -20.79 1.00
CA SER A 89 -23.84 -22.25 1.05
C SER A 89 -23.78 -22.94 -0.32
N LYS A 90 -24.02 -22.19 -1.41
CA LYS A 90 -23.93 -22.68 -2.79
C LYS A 90 -22.53 -22.48 -3.38
N GLY A 91 -21.55 -21.96 -2.62
CA GLY A 91 -20.20 -21.69 -3.07
C GLY A 91 -20.07 -20.44 -3.95
N GLN A 92 -21.11 -19.63 -4.08
CA GLN A 92 -21.07 -18.37 -4.83
C GLN A 92 -20.46 -17.29 -3.96
N VAL A 93 -19.57 -16.48 -4.55
CA VAL A 93 -19.04 -15.29 -3.86
C VAL A 93 -20.16 -14.25 -3.77
N VAL A 94 -20.39 -13.78 -2.54
CA VAL A 94 -21.39 -12.77 -2.21
C VAL A 94 -20.75 -11.63 -1.44
N GLU A 95 -21.28 -10.43 -1.66
CA GLU A 95 -20.93 -9.23 -0.93
C GLU A 95 -21.85 -9.10 0.28
N GLU A 96 -21.29 -9.12 1.46
CA GLU A 96 -21.97 -8.91 2.74
C GLU A 96 -21.61 -7.53 3.28
N VAL A 97 -22.59 -6.66 3.46
CA VAL A 97 -22.37 -5.38 4.12
C VAL A 97 -22.22 -5.62 5.63
N VAL A 98 -21.00 -5.46 6.13
CA VAL A 98 -20.65 -5.63 7.54
C VAL A 98 -21.02 -4.39 8.35
N ALA A 99 -20.77 -3.20 7.81
CA ALA A 99 -21.12 -1.93 8.42
C ALA A 99 -21.36 -0.84 7.38
N ASN A 100 -22.35 0.00 7.63
CA ASN A 100 -22.54 1.26 6.92
C ASN A 100 -22.07 2.41 7.81
N TYR A 101 -21.49 3.42 7.21
CA TYR A 101 -21.04 4.63 7.89
C TYR A 101 -21.78 5.85 7.32
N PRO A 102 -21.97 6.91 8.11
CA PRO A 102 -22.35 8.19 7.57
C PRO A 102 -21.25 8.71 6.65
N GLU A 103 -21.58 9.66 5.79
CA GLU A 103 -20.57 10.39 5.02
C GLU A 103 -19.46 10.90 5.94
N GLN A 104 -18.23 10.59 5.59
CA GLN A 104 -17.05 10.88 6.41
C GLN A 104 -15.82 10.96 5.52
N ASN A 105 -14.83 11.75 5.94
CA ASN A 105 -13.56 11.85 5.23
C ASN A 105 -12.71 10.59 5.44
N SER A 106 -12.59 9.76 4.42
CA SER A 106 -11.83 8.50 4.47
C SER A 106 -10.31 8.70 4.60
N THR A 107 -9.80 9.92 4.38
CA THR A 107 -8.39 10.27 4.62
C THR A 107 -8.09 10.57 6.09
N ASP A 108 -9.12 10.84 6.92
CA ASP A 108 -8.96 11.20 8.32
C ASP A 108 -8.43 10.01 9.16
N VAL A 109 -7.49 10.31 10.05
CA VAL A 109 -6.93 9.36 11.04
C VAL A 109 -8.03 8.79 11.94
N ALA A 110 -8.96 9.63 12.42
CA ALA A 110 -10.03 9.19 13.31
C ALA A 110 -10.99 8.22 12.60
N VAL A 111 -11.25 8.43 11.31
CA VAL A 111 -12.07 7.51 10.50
C VAL A 111 -11.37 6.16 10.35
N LYS A 112 -10.08 6.12 10.04
CA LYS A 112 -9.32 4.87 9.96
C LYS A 112 -9.28 4.16 11.30
N LYS A 113 -9.05 4.87 12.40
CA LYS A 113 -9.09 4.30 13.77
C LYS A 113 -10.48 3.77 14.17
N LYS A 114 -11.54 4.23 13.52
CA LYS A 114 -12.90 3.72 13.69
C LYS A 114 -13.20 2.49 12.83
N VAL A 115 -12.61 2.39 11.64
CA VAL A 115 -12.89 1.31 10.66
C VAL A 115 -11.96 0.11 10.83
N ILE A 116 -10.66 0.32 11.05
CA ILE A 116 -9.65 -0.75 11.06
C ILE A 116 -9.86 -1.74 12.23
N PRO A 117 -10.00 -1.31 13.50
CA PRO A 117 -10.13 -2.27 14.60
C PRO A 117 -11.35 -3.18 14.51
N PRO A 118 -12.58 -2.69 14.21
CA PRO A 118 -13.73 -3.55 14.04
C PRO A 118 -13.54 -4.60 12.94
N ALA A 119 -12.90 -4.23 11.82
CA ALA A 119 -12.64 -5.16 10.73
C ALA A 119 -11.80 -6.36 11.20
N PHE A 120 -10.66 -6.11 11.84
CA PHE A 120 -9.77 -7.17 12.31
C PHE A 120 -10.24 -7.86 13.59
N ASN A 121 -10.94 -7.17 14.50
CA ASN A 121 -11.45 -7.75 15.75
C ASN A 121 -12.63 -8.68 15.50
N THR A 122 -13.47 -8.39 14.51
CA THR A 122 -14.59 -9.25 14.12
C THR A 122 -14.11 -10.47 13.35
N TYR A 123 -13.14 -10.29 12.46
CA TYR A 123 -12.61 -11.34 11.58
C TYR A 123 -11.18 -11.72 12.00
N LYS A 124 -11.05 -12.28 13.19
CA LYS A 124 -9.75 -12.70 13.72
C LYS A 124 -9.12 -13.81 12.90
N ALA A 125 -7.80 -13.75 12.74
CA ALA A 125 -7.04 -14.72 11.97
C ALA A 125 -5.63 -14.91 12.54
N GLU A 126 -4.90 -15.91 12.04
CA GLU A 126 -3.49 -16.16 12.39
C GLU A 126 -2.57 -15.10 11.81
N SER A 127 -2.96 -14.53 10.65
CA SER A 127 -2.18 -13.51 9.95
C SER A 127 -3.07 -12.44 9.32
N TYR A 128 -2.48 -11.28 9.06
CA TYR A 128 -3.20 -10.12 8.57
C TYR A 128 -2.45 -9.43 7.45
N GLY A 129 -3.18 -8.89 6.48
CA GLY A 129 -2.67 -8.04 5.43
C GLY A 129 -3.55 -6.83 5.21
N MET A 130 -2.98 -5.77 4.65
CA MET A 130 -3.75 -4.58 4.30
C MET A 130 -3.35 -4.03 2.94
N GLY A 131 -4.34 -3.65 2.16
CA GLY A 131 -4.16 -2.92 0.91
C GLY A 131 -4.74 -1.51 1.03
N PHE A 132 -4.08 -0.55 0.39
CA PHE A 132 -4.54 0.82 0.27
C PHE A 132 -4.73 1.17 -1.19
N TRP A 133 -5.89 1.67 -1.52
CA TRP A 133 -6.29 2.04 -2.87
C TRP A 133 -6.69 3.51 -2.92
N SER A 134 -6.00 4.31 -3.71
CA SER A 134 -6.34 5.71 -4.03
C SER A 134 -5.33 6.31 -5.01
N HIS A 135 -5.47 7.61 -5.29
CA HIS A 135 -4.33 8.38 -5.79
C HIS A 135 -3.18 8.38 -4.78
N GLY A 136 -1.93 8.43 -5.27
CA GLY A 136 -0.72 8.56 -4.47
C GLY A 136 0.29 9.48 -5.13
N GLU A 137 1.01 10.23 -4.30
CA GLU A 137 2.01 11.22 -4.70
C GLU A 137 3.33 11.05 -3.92
N GLY A 138 3.45 9.99 -3.12
CA GLY A 138 4.59 9.71 -2.24
C GLY A 138 4.46 10.37 -0.87
N TRP A 139 5.59 10.76 -0.28
CA TRP A 139 5.68 11.19 1.12
C TRP A 139 5.46 12.70 1.35
N ILE A 140 5.42 13.52 0.32
CA ILE A 140 5.48 14.98 0.46
C ILE A 140 4.15 15.52 1.01
N PRO A 141 4.16 16.23 2.17
CA PRO A 141 2.91 16.63 2.83
C PRO A 141 2.18 17.75 2.09
N SER A 142 0.85 17.77 2.24
CA SER A 142 0.00 18.94 1.94
C SER A 142 0.42 20.14 2.84
N PRO A 143 0.43 21.42 2.40
CA PRO A 143 -0.51 22.00 1.44
C PRO A 143 0.02 22.20 0.01
N ALA A 144 1.16 21.65 -0.36
CA ALA A 144 1.50 21.64 -1.76
C ALA A 144 0.51 20.69 -2.45
N LYS A 145 -0.52 21.22 -3.09
CA LYS A 145 -1.68 20.55 -3.71
C LYS A 145 -1.38 19.38 -4.69
N THR A 146 -0.24 18.74 -4.59
CA THR A 146 0.27 17.80 -5.57
C THR A 146 1.04 16.61 -5.01
N ARG A 147 1.06 16.33 -3.67
CA ARG A 147 1.96 15.31 -3.13
C ARG A 147 1.47 14.77 -1.79
N TRP A 148 0.78 13.64 -1.81
CA TRP A 148 0.08 13.04 -0.68
C TRP A 148 -0.27 11.59 -1.02
N PHE A 149 -0.74 10.86 -0.05
CA PHE A 149 -1.34 9.55 -0.24
C PHE A 149 -2.82 9.60 0.19
N GLY A 150 -3.71 9.06 -0.67
CA GLY A 150 -5.14 9.01 -0.39
C GLY A 150 -5.85 10.34 -0.63
N GLN A 151 -6.92 10.29 -1.40
CA GLN A 151 -7.75 11.44 -1.71
C GLN A 151 -9.22 11.12 -1.46
N ASP A 152 -9.88 12.03 -0.75
CA ASP A 152 -11.31 12.04 -0.53
C ASP A 152 -11.83 13.45 -0.81
N GLY A 153 -12.53 13.64 -1.93
CA GLY A 153 -12.90 14.96 -2.41
C GLY A 153 -11.69 15.90 -2.57
N ASN A 154 -11.60 16.88 -1.71
CA ASN A 154 -10.48 17.83 -1.64
C ASN A 154 -9.54 17.57 -0.45
N ASP A 155 -9.76 16.52 0.31
CA ASP A 155 -8.97 16.16 1.47
C ASP A 155 -7.92 15.12 1.08
N TYR A 156 -6.79 15.19 1.76
CA TYR A 156 -5.61 14.38 1.49
C TYR A 156 -4.96 13.94 2.80
N MET A 157 -4.27 12.81 2.78
CA MET A 157 -3.58 12.25 3.94
C MET A 157 -2.07 12.37 3.80
N ASN A 158 -1.36 12.70 4.87
CA ASN A 158 0.09 12.59 4.95
C ASN A 158 0.53 11.19 5.39
N ILE A 159 1.77 10.81 5.13
CA ILE A 159 2.29 9.50 5.51
C ILE A 159 2.39 9.33 7.03
N ASP A 160 2.72 10.40 7.76
CA ASP A 160 2.74 10.35 9.23
C ASP A 160 1.35 10.14 9.83
N ASP A 161 0.30 10.71 9.21
CA ASP A 161 -1.10 10.47 9.58
C ASP A 161 -1.50 9.01 9.30
N LEU A 162 -1.02 8.43 8.19
CA LEU A 162 -1.23 7.02 7.88
C LEU A 162 -0.52 6.13 8.90
N HIS A 163 0.72 6.44 9.25
CA HIS A 163 1.45 5.74 10.31
C HIS A 163 0.67 5.77 11.63
N GLU A 164 0.19 6.94 12.05
CA GLU A 164 -0.63 7.08 13.26
C GLU A 164 -1.92 6.24 13.19
N ALA A 165 -2.58 6.25 12.04
CA ALA A 165 -3.81 5.48 11.84
C ALA A 165 -3.57 3.97 11.90
N LEU A 166 -2.41 3.49 11.47
CA LEU A 166 -2.07 2.06 11.46
C LEU A 166 -1.66 1.50 12.82
N GLN A 167 -1.36 2.33 13.80
CA GLN A 167 -0.99 1.88 15.16
C GLN A 167 -2.11 1.09 15.87
N VAL A 168 -3.34 1.15 15.37
CA VAL A 168 -4.48 0.35 15.88
C VAL A 168 -4.70 -0.96 15.13
N ALA A 169 -3.96 -1.21 14.06
CA ALA A 169 -4.01 -2.46 13.33
C ALA A 169 -3.23 -3.57 14.07
N PRO A 170 -3.58 -4.84 13.87
CA PRO A 170 -2.70 -5.93 14.29
C PRO A 170 -1.38 -5.88 13.50
N LYS A 171 -0.39 -6.68 13.91
CA LYS A 171 0.82 -6.86 13.10
C LYS A 171 0.45 -7.38 11.71
N LEU A 172 0.86 -6.66 10.66
CA LEU A 172 0.55 -6.99 9.28
C LEU A 172 1.72 -7.74 8.62
N ASP A 173 1.41 -8.80 7.89
CA ASP A 173 2.41 -9.50 7.06
C ASP A 173 2.85 -8.63 5.87
N PHE A 174 1.90 -7.86 5.32
CA PHE A 174 2.17 -6.97 4.20
C PHE A 174 1.27 -5.74 4.19
N LEU A 175 1.80 -4.67 3.62
CA LEU A 175 1.10 -3.48 3.14
C LEU A 175 1.20 -3.46 1.62
N LEU A 176 0.08 -3.43 0.91
CA LEU A 176 0.01 -3.22 -0.54
C LEU A 176 -0.48 -1.81 -0.81
N PHE A 177 0.28 -1.03 -1.58
CA PHE A 177 -0.18 0.27 -2.08
C PHE A 177 -0.56 0.16 -3.54
N ASP A 178 -1.84 0.20 -3.81
CA ASP A 178 -2.40 0.40 -5.14
C ASP A 178 -2.55 1.91 -5.37
N ALA A 179 -1.40 2.56 -5.50
CA ALA A 179 -1.23 4.01 -5.61
C ALA A 179 0.13 4.36 -6.20
N CYS A 180 0.22 5.51 -6.89
CA CYS A 180 1.44 5.98 -7.53
C CYS A 180 2.51 6.42 -6.52
N PHE A 181 3.79 6.25 -6.84
CA PHE A 181 4.97 6.80 -6.15
C PHE A 181 5.17 6.36 -4.68
N MET A 182 4.55 5.27 -4.27
CA MET A 182 4.64 4.81 -2.88
C MET A 182 5.93 4.04 -2.57
N GLU A 183 6.67 3.50 -3.57
CA GLU A 183 7.96 2.81 -3.35
C GLU A 183 9.09 3.85 -3.19
N SER A 184 9.02 4.64 -2.13
CA SER A 184 10.08 5.54 -1.72
C SER A 184 10.59 5.16 -0.33
N VAL A 185 11.88 5.38 -0.09
CA VAL A 185 12.50 5.05 1.19
C VAL A 185 11.92 5.88 2.33
N GLU A 186 11.44 7.09 2.04
CA GLU A 186 10.79 7.96 3.01
C GLU A 186 9.46 7.38 3.48
N VAL A 187 8.63 6.86 2.55
CA VAL A 187 7.38 6.17 2.86
C VAL A 187 7.66 4.88 3.62
N ALA A 188 8.55 4.05 3.08
CA ALA A 188 8.90 2.77 3.69
C ALA A 188 9.42 2.95 5.12
N TYR A 189 10.31 3.93 5.33
CA TYR A 189 10.87 4.22 6.66
C TYR A 189 9.82 4.75 7.64
N ALA A 190 8.92 5.60 7.20
CA ALA A 190 7.84 6.10 8.04
C ALA A 190 6.90 4.97 8.52
N LEU A 191 6.65 3.96 7.68
CA LEU A 191 5.73 2.86 7.96
C LEU A 191 6.41 1.57 8.43
N ARG A 192 7.72 1.59 8.73
CA ARG A 192 8.56 0.40 8.95
C ARG A 192 8.13 -0.52 10.09
N ASP A 193 7.36 -0.02 11.04
CA ASP A 193 6.81 -0.76 12.17
C ASP A 193 5.34 -1.20 11.97
N CYS A 194 4.72 -0.83 10.83
CA CYS A 194 3.33 -1.16 10.54
C CYS A 194 3.13 -2.53 9.88
N GLY A 195 4.18 -3.12 9.31
CA GLY A 195 4.11 -4.43 8.64
C GLY A 195 5.48 -5.03 8.36
N ASP A 196 5.49 -6.29 7.92
CA ASP A 196 6.75 -6.98 7.61
C ASP A 196 7.27 -6.59 6.21
N TYR A 197 6.37 -6.39 5.24
CA TYR A 197 6.71 -6.04 3.86
C TYR A 197 5.80 -4.93 3.31
N MET A 198 6.37 -4.06 2.49
CA MET A 198 5.65 -3.08 1.67
C MET A 198 5.75 -3.48 0.20
N ILE A 199 4.62 -3.51 -0.50
CA ILE A 199 4.49 -3.78 -1.94
C ILE A 199 3.96 -2.52 -2.58
N SER A 200 4.71 -1.91 -3.50
CA SER A 200 4.34 -0.63 -4.10
C SER A 200 5.09 -0.35 -5.41
N SER A 201 4.86 0.81 -5.99
CA SER A 201 5.54 1.28 -7.19
C SER A 201 6.25 2.62 -6.96
N PRO A 202 7.48 2.80 -7.48
CA PRO A 202 8.16 4.11 -7.47
C PRO A 202 7.68 5.04 -8.60
N THR A 203 6.87 4.54 -9.53
CA THR A 203 6.30 5.28 -10.66
C THR A 203 4.81 5.50 -10.51
N GLU A 204 4.21 6.21 -11.49
CA GLU A 204 2.78 6.12 -11.72
C GLU A 204 2.39 4.67 -12.01
N ILE A 205 1.23 4.25 -11.51
CA ILE A 205 0.61 2.96 -11.85
C ILE A 205 -0.57 3.16 -12.78
N PRO A 206 -1.01 2.11 -13.50
CA PRO A 206 -2.23 2.17 -14.31
C PRO A 206 -3.44 2.63 -13.50
N GLY A 207 -4.35 3.39 -14.11
CA GLY A 207 -5.61 3.77 -13.47
C GLY A 207 -6.51 2.58 -13.12
N VAL A 208 -6.34 1.46 -13.82
CA VAL A 208 -6.98 0.16 -13.54
C VAL A 208 -6.34 -0.59 -12.37
N GLY A 209 -5.32 -0.05 -11.72
CA GLY A 209 -4.76 -0.51 -10.46
C GLY A 209 -4.16 -1.91 -10.47
N ALA A 210 -4.16 -2.54 -9.30
CA ALA A 210 -3.74 -3.92 -9.12
C ALA A 210 -4.74 -4.88 -9.78
N PRO A 211 -4.29 -5.93 -10.49
CA PRO A 211 -5.17 -6.92 -11.10
C PRO A 211 -5.75 -7.83 -10.02
N TYR A 212 -6.82 -7.41 -9.34
CA TYR A 212 -7.34 -8.07 -8.15
C TYR A 212 -7.87 -9.49 -8.41
N GLU A 213 -8.25 -9.83 -9.64
CA GLU A 213 -8.61 -11.22 -9.98
C GLU A 213 -7.44 -12.18 -9.74
N ASP A 214 -6.20 -11.74 -10.00
CA ASP A 214 -4.98 -12.54 -9.81
C ASP A 214 -4.31 -12.28 -8.44
N VAL A 215 -4.38 -11.05 -7.94
CA VAL A 215 -3.72 -10.63 -6.69
C VAL A 215 -4.47 -11.15 -5.46
N VAL A 216 -5.80 -11.19 -5.47
CA VAL A 216 -6.59 -11.68 -4.33
C VAL A 216 -6.29 -13.14 -3.99
N PRO A 217 -6.27 -14.11 -4.93
CA PRO A 217 -5.85 -15.47 -4.58
C PRO A 217 -4.41 -15.54 -4.03
N ALA A 218 -3.52 -14.70 -4.55
CA ALA A 218 -2.14 -14.63 -4.08
C ALA A 218 -2.04 -14.15 -2.62
N MET A 219 -2.90 -13.19 -2.20
CA MET A 219 -2.95 -12.69 -0.82
C MET A 219 -3.23 -13.79 0.20
N PHE A 220 -3.97 -14.83 -0.18
CA PHE A 220 -4.38 -15.92 0.69
C PHE A 220 -3.51 -17.19 0.56
N THR A 221 -2.37 -17.08 -0.12
CA THR A 221 -1.37 -18.16 -0.14
C THR A 221 -0.82 -18.41 1.27
N ALA A 222 -0.69 -19.66 1.65
CA ALA A 222 -0.14 -20.04 2.96
C ALA A 222 1.29 -19.54 3.16
N GLY A 223 1.65 -19.21 4.40
CA GLY A 223 2.92 -18.63 4.78
C GLY A 223 3.02 -17.16 4.35
N ASN A 224 4.20 -16.69 3.94
CA ASN A 224 4.38 -15.31 3.47
C ASN A 224 3.86 -15.15 2.03
N PRO A 225 2.77 -14.39 1.80
CA PRO A 225 2.17 -14.27 0.48
C PRO A 225 2.85 -13.23 -0.42
N THR A 226 3.75 -12.40 0.13
CA THR A 226 4.28 -11.18 -0.50
C THR A 226 4.82 -11.41 -1.90
N MET A 227 5.65 -12.45 -2.08
CA MET A 227 6.24 -12.78 -3.38
C MET A 227 5.22 -13.27 -4.40
N LYS A 228 4.13 -13.89 -3.95
CA LYS A 228 3.01 -14.31 -4.82
C LYS A 228 2.19 -13.11 -5.27
N ILE A 229 1.89 -12.19 -4.34
CA ILE A 229 1.17 -10.95 -4.63
C ILE A 229 1.90 -10.13 -5.70
N VAL A 230 3.18 -9.81 -5.45
CA VAL A 230 3.95 -8.97 -6.37
C VAL A 230 4.19 -9.65 -7.72
N SER A 231 4.37 -10.98 -7.74
CA SER A 231 4.53 -11.75 -8.97
C SER A 231 3.24 -11.77 -9.79
N ALA A 232 2.08 -11.95 -9.16
CA ALA A 232 0.78 -11.89 -9.84
C ALA A 232 0.56 -10.49 -10.45
N TYR A 233 0.82 -9.43 -9.68
CA TYR A 233 0.72 -8.06 -10.14
C TYR A 233 1.60 -7.83 -11.39
N TYR A 234 2.89 -8.10 -11.29
CA TYR A 234 3.83 -7.85 -12.39
C TYR A 234 3.51 -8.69 -13.62
N THR A 235 3.27 -10.00 -13.46
CA THR A 235 3.03 -10.92 -14.58
C THR A 235 1.79 -10.55 -15.38
N TYR A 236 0.74 -10.06 -14.73
CA TYR A 236 -0.45 -9.57 -15.43
C TYR A 236 -0.10 -8.48 -16.45
N TYR A 237 0.69 -7.49 -16.05
CA TYR A 237 1.09 -6.38 -16.91
C TYR A 237 2.21 -6.74 -17.88
N GLU A 238 3.16 -7.60 -17.48
CA GLU A 238 4.20 -8.11 -18.37
C GLU A 238 3.59 -8.84 -19.58
N ASN A 239 2.57 -9.66 -19.36
CA ASN A 239 1.87 -10.40 -20.42
C ASN A 239 1.08 -9.49 -21.39
N ARG A 240 0.71 -8.30 -20.96
CA ARG A 240 -0.04 -7.31 -21.76
C ARG A 240 0.83 -6.22 -22.35
N TYR A 241 2.08 -6.16 -21.92
CA TYR A 241 3.00 -5.12 -22.35
C TYR A 241 3.21 -5.16 -23.85
N ASN A 242 2.97 -4.03 -24.52
CA ASN A 242 3.22 -3.84 -25.95
C ASN A 242 3.72 -2.42 -26.25
N ASP A 243 4.64 -1.91 -25.41
CA ASP A 243 5.27 -0.59 -25.57
C ASP A 243 4.27 0.57 -25.73
N GLY A 244 3.09 0.46 -25.12
CA GLY A 244 2.01 1.44 -25.20
C GLY A 244 1.21 1.42 -26.51
N VAL A 245 1.45 0.46 -27.39
CA VAL A 245 0.67 0.35 -28.64
C VAL A 245 -0.75 -0.11 -28.33
N GLY A 246 -1.73 0.70 -28.71
CA GLY A 246 -3.15 0.43 -28.42
C GLY A 246 -3.53 0.61 -26.96
N LEU A 247 -2.79 1.43 -26.21
CA LEU A 247 -3.02 1.72 -24.80
C LEU A 247 -4.40 2.36 -24.60
N THR A 248 -5.22 1.69 -23.77
CA THR A 248 -6.44 2.23 -23.18
C THR A 248 -6.51 1.81 -21.71
N ASN A 249 -7.49 2.31 -20.96
CA ASN A 249 -7.71 1.84 -19.58
C ASN A 249 -8.11 0.37 -19.52
N GLU A 250 -8.89 -0.12 -20.50
CA GLU A 250 -9.33 -1.53 -20.55
C GLU A 250 -8.22 -2.45 -21.10
N ASN A 251 -7.30 -1.90 -21.89
CA ASN A 251 -6.18 -2.62 -22.49
C ASN A 251 -4.87 -1.90 -22.16
N TRP A 252 -4.37 -2.10 -20.94
CA TRP A 252 -3.13 -1.46 -20.51
C TRP A 252 -1.90 -2.16 -21.08
N THR A 253 -1.32 -1.55 -22.09
CA THR A 253 -0.10 -2.02 -22.78
C THR A 253 1.15 -1.19 -22.42
N GLY A 254 1.00 -0.21 -21.53
CA GLY A 254 2.01 0.79 -21.15
C GLY A 254 2.98 0.33 -20.08
N GLY A 255 2.88 -0.93 -19.64
CA GLY A 255 3.78 -1.51 -18.65
C GLY A 255 3.49 -1.07 -17.22
N VAL A 256 4.32 -1.56 -16.30
CA VAL A 256 4.29 -1.27 -14.86
C VAL A 256 5.66 -1.50 -14.25
N SER A 257 5.90 -0.89 -13.11
CA SER A 257 7.00 -1.23 -12.20
C SER A 257 6.45 -1.52 -10.81
N VAL A 258 7.04 -2.49 -10.11
CA VAL A 258 6.62 -2.87 -8.77
C VAL A 258 7.79 -3.44 -7.97
N GLY A 259 7.87 -3.06 -6.70
CA GLY A 259 8.89 -3.48 -5.75
C GLY A 259 8.32 -4.08 -4.48
N VAL A 260 9.21 -4.67 -3.70
CA VAL A 260 8.93 -5.13 -2.33
C VAL A 260 10.05 -4.70 -1.41
N ALA A 261 9.72 -3.86 -0.45
CA ALA A 261 10.62 -3.50 0.63
C ALA A 261 10.35 -4.35 1.88
N LYS A 262 11.39 -4.99 2.41
CA LYS A 262 11.36 -5.66 3.72
C LYS A 262 11.54 -4.62 4.82
N MET A 263 10.48 -4.34 5.55
CA MET A 263 10.39 -3.20 6.45
C MET A 263 11.35 -3.29 7.66
N SER A 264 11.56 -4.51 8.18
CA SER A 264 12.45 -4.75 9.33
C SER A 264 13.93 -4.43 9.07
N GLU A 265 14.36 -4.25 7.81
CA GLU A 265 15.75 -3.95 7.45
C GLU A 265 16.00 -2.44 7.23
N LEU A 266 14.96 -1.60 7.30
CA LEU A 266 15.07 -0.16 7.01
C LEU A 266 15.94 0.60 8.01
N GLU A 267 15.94 0.23 9.27
CA GLU A 267 16.86 0.82 10.26
C GLU A 267 18.33 0.51 9.94
N ASN A 268 18.60 -0.71 9.45
CA ASN A 268 19.94 -1.09 9.01
C ASN A 268 20.38 -0.29 7.78
N LEU A 269 19.45 -0.07 6.84
CA LEU A 269 19.69 0.76 5.65
C LEU A 269 19.93 2.23 6.04
N ALA A 270 19.12 2.78 6.95
CA ALA A 270 19.31 4.13 7.46
C ALA A 270 20.68 4.30 8.10
N ALA A 271 21.08 3.37 8.98
CA ALA A 271 22.39 3.39 9.62
C ALA A 271 23.56 3.25 8.64
N ALA A 272 23.39 2.46 7.56
CA ALA A 272 24.38 2.36 6.49
C ALA A 272 24.48 3.67 5.70
N THR A 273 23.33 4.30 5.41
CA THR A 273 23.24 5.57 4.67
C THR A 273 23.85 6.72 5.50
N ALA A 274 23.67 6.71 6.82
CA ALA A 274 24.25 7.69 7.72
C ALA A 274 25.80 7.66 7.78
N LYS A 275 26.42 6.58 7.32
CA LYS A 275 27.89 6.52 7.16
C LYS A 275 28.35 7.13 5.82
N ILE A 276 27.46 7.20 4.84
CA ILE A 276 27.74 7.70 3.49
C ILE A 276 27.51 9.21 3.41
N LEU A 277 26.30 9.67 3.75
CA LEU A 277 25.89 11.05 3.46
C LEU A 277 26.82 12.11 4.11
N PRO A 278 27.17 12.05 5.40
CA PRO A 278 28.09 13.06 5.97
C PRO A 278 29.47 13.06 5.32
N LYS A 279 29.94 11.89 4.86
CA LYS A 279 31.26 11.77 4.20
C LYS A 279 31.27 12.35 2.79
N TYR A 280 30.20 12.21 2.04
CA TYR A 280 30.20 12.52 0.60
C TYR A 280 29.34 13.75 0.23
N VAL A 281 28.43 14.19 1.11
CA VAL A 281 27.50 15.30 0.88
C VAL A 281 27.96 16.60 1.54
N THR A 282 28.62 16.54 2.69
CA THR A 282 29.05 17.74 3.44
C THR A 282 29.80 18.74 2.54
N GLY A 283 29.34 19.99 2.57
CA GLY A 283 29.93 21.07 1.76
C GLY A 283 29.44 21.13 0.31
N LYS A 284 28.55 20.23 -0.11
CA LYS A 284 27.89 20.30 -1.43
C LYS A 284 26.57 21.05 -1.33
N THR A 285 26.24 21.84 -2.34
CA THR A 285 25.00 22.59 -2.42
C THR A 285 24.02 22.00 -3.42
N ASP A 286 24.55 21.41 -4.50
CA ASP A 286 23.78 20.76 -5.57
C ASP A 286 24.44 19.45 -5.98
N PHE A 287 23.64 18.55 -6.57
CA PHE A 287 24.08 17.24 -6.99
C PHE A 287 23.86 17.06 -8.50
N ASP A 288 24.88 16.51 -9.17
CA ASP A 288 24.70 16.02 -10.52
C ASP A 288 23.90 14.69 -10.50
N LEU A 289 22.68 14.73 -10.96
CA LEU A 289 21.78 13.57 -11.07
C LEU A 289 21.77 12.94 -12.46
N SER A 290 22.66 13.36 -13.38
CA SER A 290 22.77 12.74 -14.69
C SER A 290 23.10 11.25 -14.57
N GLY A 291 22.36 10.39 -15.28
CA GLY A 291 22.51 8.94 -15.21
C GLY A 291 21.94 8.28 -13.93
N VAL A 292 21.27 9.04 -13.06
CA VAL A 292 20.44 8.48 -11.99
C VAL A 292 19.01 8.40 -12.49
N MET A 293 18.39 7.21 -12.45
CA MET A 293 17.01 7.04 -12.86
C MET A 293 16.10 7.95 -12.04
N CYS A 294 15.29 8.74 -12.73
CA CYS A 294 14.19 9.47 -12.13
C CYS A 294 12.87 8.77 -12.47
N TYR A 295 12.15 8.34 -11.46
CA TYR A 295 10.85 7.68 -11.60
C TYR A 295 9.71 8.67 -11.81
N ASP A 296 9.85 9.88 -11.26
CA ASP A 296 8.89 10.97 -11.37
C ASP A 296 9.12 11.75 -12.67
N ARG A 297 8.15 11.71 -13.55
CA ARG A 297 8.20 12.41 -14.85
C ARG A 297 7.50 13.77 -14.86
N ARG A 298 7.04 14.22 -13.71
CA ARG A 298 6.50 15.58 -13.56
C ARG A 298 7.59 16.62 -13.61
N TYR A 299 7.21 17.88 -13.75
CA TYR A 299 8.13 19.01 -13.89
C TYR A 299 9.24 19.07 -12.81
N LEU A 300 8.90 18.71 -11.56
CA LEU A 300 9.87 18.79 -10.45
C LEU A 300 10.79 17.57 -10.36
N ALA A 301 10.44 16.42 -10.93
CA ALA A 301 11.28 15.22 -10.99
C ALA A 301 11.93 14.87 -9.63
N LEU A 302 11.14 14.42 -8.65
CA LEU A 302 11.61 14.35 -7.25
C LEU A 302 12.10 12.98 -6.82
N TYR A 303 11.62 11.90 -7.44
CA TYR A 303 11.88 10.54 -6.99
C TYR A 303 12.95 9.88 -7.83
N HIS A 304 14.17 9.78 -7.25
CA HIS A 304 15.33 9.21 -7.92
C HIS A 304 15.69 7.84 -7.32
N ASP A 305 16.28 6.96 -8.13
CA ASP A 305 16.74 5.65 -7.66
C ASP A 305 17.82 5.82 -6.57
N LEU A 306 17.57 5.28 -5.40
CA LEU A 306 18.46 5.41 -4.25
C LEU A 306 19.78 4.67 -4.47
N ASP A 307 19.76 3.47 -5.06
CA ASP A 307 20.95 2.67 -5.32
C ASP A 307 21.89 3.39 -6.27
N GLN A 308 21.37 3.88 -7.40
CA GLN A 308 22.16 4.62 -8.38
C GLN A 308 22.71 5.95 -7.83
N TYR A 309 21.92 6.62 -6.97
CA TYR A 309 22.39 7.85 -6.32
C TYR A 309 23.58 7.57 -5.40
N ILE A 310 23.50 6.57 -4.54
CA ILE A 310 24.61 6.23 -3.64
C ILE A 310 25.81 5.69 -4.43
N TYR A 311 25.59 4.88 -5.47
CA TYR A 311 26.67 4.45 -6.37
C TYR A 311 27.40 5.64 -7.00
N LYS A 312 26.68 6.60 -7.53
CA LYS A 312 27.24 7.83 -8.12
C LYS A 312 27.97 8.67 -7.08
N LEU A 313 27.40 8.83 -5.91
CA LEU A 313 27.96 9.62 -4.81
C LEU A 313 29.32 9.08 -4.33
N THR A 314 29.45 7.77 -4.28
CA THR A 314 30.66 7.06 -3.80
C THR A 314 31.62 6.65 -4.92
N ALA A 315 31.25 6.87 -6.18
CA ALA A 315 31.94 6.34 -7.36
C ALA A 315 32.12 4.81 -7.32
N GLY A 316 31.18 4.07 -6.70
CA GLY A 316 31.17 2.61 -6.62
C GLY A 316 32.34 2.00 -5.84
N ASN A 317 32.85 2.69 -4.84
CA ASN A 317 33.97 2.20 -4.02
C ASN A 317 33.49 1.24 -2.89
N SER A 318 34.39 0.82 -2.01
CA SER A 318 34.10 -0.11 -0.91
C SER A 318 33.04 0.39 0.10
N ASP A 319 32.82 1.70 0.22
CA ASP A 319 31.73 2.24 1.02
C ASP A 319 30.37 1.91 0.39
N TYR A 320 30.30 1.98 -0.98
CA TYR A 320 29.12 1.52 -1.69
C TYR A 320 28.86 0.03 -1.48
N ASP A 321 29.88 -0.81 -1.58
CA ASP A 321 29.70 -2.25 -1.40
C ASP A 321 29.13 -2.58 0.00
N ALA A 322 29.63 -1.90 1.03
CA ALA A 322 29.15 -2.06 2.41
C ALA A 322 27.69 -1.56 2.57
N TRP A 323 27.34 -0.46 1.93
CA TRP A 323 25.98 0.09 1.92
C TRP A 323 25.03 -0.82 1.13
N LYS A 324 25.45 -1.28 -0.04
CA LYS A 324 24.67 -2.14 -0.93
C LYS A 324 24.22 -3.43 -0.24
N ALA A 325 25.06 -4.00 0.62
CA ALA A 325 24.71 -5.17 1.41
C ALA A 325 23.51 -4.93 2.38
N ALA A 326 23.31 -3.70 2.85
CA ALA A 326 22.12 -3.33 3.61
C ALA A 326 20.91 -3.06 2.70
N PHE A 327 21.14 -2.40 1.56
CA PHE A 327 20.10 -2.13 0.58
C PHE A 327 19.47 -3.43 0.03
N ASP A 328 20.27 -4.46 -0.30
CA ASP A 328 19.80 -5.74 -0.86
C ASP A 328 18.97 -6.55 0.15
N LYS A 329 19.06 -6.25 1.45
CA LYS A 329 18.18 -6.83 2.45
C LYS A 329 16.81 -6.15 2.51
N VAL A 330 16.75 -4.88 2.15
CA VAL A 330 15.49 -4.12 2.06
C VAL A 330 14.75 -4.45 0.78
N MET A 331 15.39 -4.25 -0.39
CA MET A 331 14.75 -4.50 -1.68
C MET A 331 14.82 -5.97 -2.06
N VAL A 332 13.82 -6.75 -1.61
CA VAL A 332 13.78 -8.22 -1.82
C VAL A 332 13.16 -8.62 -3.16
N TYR A 333 12.50 -7.69 -3.83
CA TYR A 333 11.96 -7.87 -5.18
C TYR A 333 11.88 -6.53 -5.90
N TRP A 334 12.26 -6.54 -7.18
CA TRP A 334 12.07 -5.42 -8.08
C TRP A 334 11.90 -5.93 -9.50
N LYS A 335 10.84 -5.48 -10.16
CA LYS A 335 10.65 -5.66 -11.60
C LYS A 335 9.99 -4.46 -12.23
N SER A 336 10.38 -4.20 -13.47
CA SER A 336 9.78 -3.19 -14.33
C SER A 336 9.76 -3.69 -15.77
N THR A 337 8.72 -3.34 -16.51
CA THR A 337 8.74 -3.42 -17.98
C THR A 337 9.80 -2.46 -18.54
N PRO A 338 10.30 -2.69 -19.76
CA PRO A 338 11.37 -1.85 -20.35
C PRO A 338 11.03 -0.37 -20.42
N ARG A 339 9.76 -0.06 -20.62
CA ARG A 339 9.20 1.30 -20.56
C ARG A 339 7.92 1.29 -19.74
N ASN A 340 7.65 2.41 -19.06
CA ASN A 340 6.41 2.63 -18.35
C ASN A 340 5.71 3.86 -18.93
N TYR A 341 4.40 3.93 -18.69
CA TYR A 341 3.60 5.09 -19.08
C TYR A 341 3.53 6.10 -17.93
N SER A 342 3.64 7.38 -18.29
CA SER A 342 3.32 8.50 -17.39
C SER A 342 2.27 9.38 -18.05
N ALA A 343 1.30 9.85 -17.29
CA ALA A 343 0.29 10.80 -17.76
C ALA A 343 0.89 12.14 -18.22
N TYR A 344 2.12 12.44 -17.81
CA TYR A 344 2.78 13.73 -18.09
C TYR A 344 3.65 13.72 -19.36
N VAL A 345 4.27 12.58 -19.68
CA VAL A 345 5.23 12.50 -20.80
C VAL A 345 4.96 11.32 -21.75
N GLY A 346 3.94 10.52 -21.51
CA GLY A 346 3.72 9.28 -22.25
C GLY A 346 4.72 8.18 -21.87
N MET A 347 5.08 7.32 -22.82
CA MET A 347 6.01 6.21 -22.59
C MET A 347 7.43 6.71 -22.34
N PHE A 348 8.03 6.31 -21.22
CA PHE A 348 9.41 6.62 -20.88
C PHE A 348 10.21 5.34 -20.56
N THR A 349 11.51 5.37 -20.84
CA THR A 349 12.40 4.22 -20.65
C THR A 349 12.78 4.07 -19.18
N MET A 350 12.69 2.85 -18.68
CA MET A 350 13.22 2.45 -17.38
C MET A 350 14.69 2.08 -17.53
N ASP A 351 15.55 2.58 -16.66
CA ASP A 351 16.94 2.15 -16.64
C ASP A 351 17.01 0.70 -16.10
N SER A 352 17.59 -0.20 -16.89
CA SER A 352 17.73 -1.62 -16.52
C SER A 352 18.61 -1.86 -15.28
N LYS A 353 19.38 -0.86 -14.86
CA LYS A 353 20.21 -0.90 -13.64
C LYS A 353 19.49 -0.34 -12.41
N ALA A 354 18.34 0.31 -12.59
CA ALA A 354 17.55 0.81 -11.47
C ALA A 354 17.10 -0.31 -10.55
N LYS A 355 16.94 -0.02 -9.26
CA LYS A 355 16.64 -1.00 -8.20
C LYS A 355 15.29 -0.78 -7.52
N GLY A 356 14.53 0.23 -7.94
CA GLY A 356 13.11 0.35 -7.59
C GLY A 356 12.79 1.09 -6.31
N LEU A 357 13.73 1.29 -5.40
CA LEU A 357 13.50 2.11 -4.22
C LEU A 357 13.90 3.56 -4.54
N SER A 358 12.92 4.44 -4.55
CA SER A 358 13.17 5.85 -4.80
C SER A 358 13.54 6.62 -3.54
N THR A 359 14.17 7.77 -3.72
CA THR A 359 14.44 8.75 -2.67
C THR A 359 14.35 10.17 -3.21
N TYR A 360 14.06 11.11 -2.33
CA TYR A 360 14.22 12.52 -2.60
C TYR A 360 15.68 12.95 -2.40
N ILE A 361 16.19 13.76 -3.31
CA ILE A 361 17.52 14.37 -3.20
C ILE A 361 17.33 15.87 -3.11
N PRO A 362 17.68 16.50 -1.97
CA PRO A 362 17.44 17.92 -1.78
C PRO A 362 18.31 18.75 -2.73
N MET A 363 17.75 19.84 -3.25
CA MET A 363 18.42 20.80 -4.15
C MET A 363 18.06 22.24 -3.74
N THR A 364 18.98 23.19 -3.99
CA THR A 364 18.82 24.58 -3.55
C THR A 364 17.59 25.29 -4.10
N ASN A 365 17.11 24.90 -5.28
CA ASN A 365 15.92 25.48 -5.92
C ASN A 365 14.58 24.85 -5.46
N ARG A 366 14.59 24.03 -4.39
CA ARG A 366 13.41 23.28 -3.90
C ARG A 366 13.13 23.54 -2.43
N GLU A 367 13.18 24.78 -1.98
CA GLU A 367 13.14 25.14 -0.57
C GLU A 367 11.92 24.61 0.19
N SER A 368 10.71 24.72 -0.38
CA SER A 368 9.48 24.21 0.25
C SER A 368 9.53 22.68 0.45
N THR A 369 10.00 21.94 -0.56
CA THR A 369 10.15 20.48 -0.46
C THR A 369 11.25 20.11 0.54
N ASN A 370 12.38 20.82 0.53
CA ASN A 370 13.48 20.62 1.48
C ASN A 370 13.04 20.84 2.92
N THR A 371 12.18 21.84 3.16
CA THR A 371 11.62 22.09 4.48
C THR A 371 10.82 20.91 4.98
N SER A 372 9.91 20.37 4.17
CA SER A 372 9.13 19.18 4.52
C SER A 372 10.01 17.93 4.65
N TYR A 373 11.06 17.79 3.83
CA TYR A 373 11.97 16.65 3.90
C TYR A 373 12.70 16.55 5.24
N ARG A 374 13.09 17.68 5.82
CA ARG A 374 13.76 17.74 7.12
C ARG A 374 12.92 17.18 8.27
N ASP A 375 11.61 17.18 8.14
CA ASP A 375 10.70 16.65 9.16
C ASP A 375 10.59 15.13 9.08
N THR A 376 10.93 14.50 7.94
CA THR A 376 10.82 13.05 7.76
C THR A 376 11.74 12.26 8.69
N GLY A 377 11.27 11.08 9.10
CA GLY A 377 12.10 10.15 9.88
C GLY A 377 13.33 9.70 9.10
N TRP A 378 13.21 9.50 7.79
CA TRP A 378 14.34 9.12 6.93
C TRP A 378 15.44 10.18 6.90
N TYR A 379 15.10 11.46 6.72
CA TYR A 379 16.10 12.54 6.75
C TYR A 379 16.95 12.52 8.03
N LYS A 380 16.29 12.31 9.17
CA LYS A 380 16.95 12.28 10.49
C LYS A 380 17.83 11.05 10.65
N ALA A 381 17.34 9.87 10.26
CA ALA A 381 18.00 8.59 10.47
C ALA A 381 19.11 8.28 9.46
N SER A 382 19.01 8.79 8.23
CA SER A 382 19.95 8.52 7.13
C SER A 382 21.20 9.39 7.16
N GLY A 383 21.33 10.32 8.11
CA GLY A 383 22.49 11.20 8.26
C GLY A 383 22.43 12.49 7.43
N TRP A 384 21.33 12.80 6.75
CA TRP A 384 21.16 14.09 6.08
C TRP A 384 21.29 15.26 7.05
N ALA A 385 20.74 15.13 8.25
CA ALA A 385 20.83 16.16 9.30
C ALA A 385 22.28 16.50 9.69
N ASP A 386 23.20 15.54 9.55
CA ASP A 386 24.60 15.67 9.92
C ASP A 386 25.49 16.24 8.83
N THR A 387 24.98 16.35 7.59
CA THR A 387 25.73 16.88 6.45
C THR A 387 25.94 18.38 6.51
N GLY A 388 25.15 19.08 7.33
CA GLY A 388 25.12 20.55 7.34
C GLY A 388 24.48 21.15 6.08
N TRP A 389 23.94 20.32 5.21
CA TRP A 389 23.21 20.78 4.05
C TRP A 389 21.95 21.53 4.50
N TYR A 390 21.79 22.77 4.07
CA TYR A 390 20.64 23.62 4.46
C TYR A 390 20.57 23.96 5.97
N LYS A 391 21.70 24.35 6.58
CA LYS A 391 21.68 25.02 7.90
C LYS A 391 21.42 26.50 7.75
#